data_d8238d2fb4a16d1ae7e75e4745a722f6
#
_entry.id   d8238d2fb4a16d1ae7e75e4745a722f6
#
_cell.length_a   1.000
_cell.length_b   1.000
_cell.length_c   1.000
_cell.angle_alpha   90.00
_cell.angle_beta   90.00
_cell.angle_gamma   90.00
#
_symmetry.space_group_name_H-M   'P 1'
#
loop_
_entity.id
_entity.type
_entity.pdbx_description
1 polymer ?
#
loop_
_entity_poly.entity_id
_entity_poly.type
_entity_poly.pdbx_seq_one_letter_code
_entity_poly.pdbx_strand_id
1 'polypeptide(L)'
;MTRWSARAGGFYAGAVHLGLVAIVVAEYDPAIRFFVDALGFELAADSPDLTNDGRPKRWVVVKPRGAVTGLLLARADGDDQAAVVGSQTAGRVGFFLHVEDFGAAYARMTAAGVEFLTAPRTEPFGQVAVFRDIAGNKWDLIGPG
;
A
#
# COMPACT_ATOMS: atom_id res chain seq x y z
N MET A 1 19.08 -17.48 12.14
CA MET A 1 17.79 -16.89 11.77
C MET A 1 17.98 -15.89 10.63
N THR A 2 17.15 -15.95 9.64
CA THR A 2 17.23 -15.02 8.53
C THR A 2 16.57 -13.69 8.88
N ARG A 3 16.93 -12.64 8.14
CA ARG A 3 16.31 -11.33 8.23
C ARG A 3 14.78 -11.42 8.06
N TRP A 4 14.33 -12.30 7.21
CA TRP A 4 12.91 -12.58 6.96
C TRP A 4 12.18 -13.02 8.22
N SER A 5 12.72 -14.00 8.92
CA SER A 5 12.07 -14.55 10.11
C SER A 5 11.88 -13.48 11.19
N ALA A 6 12.87 -12.60 11.34
CA ALA A 6 12.81 -11.55 12.34
C ALA A 6 11.78 -10.46 12.04
N ARG A 7 11.42 -10.28 10.77
CA ARG A 7 10.63 -9.13 10.32
C ARG A 7 9.28 -9.46 9.72
N ALA A 8 8.98 -10.73 9.57
CA ALA A 8 7.71 -11.17 8.99
C ALA A 8 6.49 -10.86 9.88
N GLY A 9 6.70 -10.32 11.06
CA GLY A 9 5.62 -10.03 12.00
C GLY A 9 5.17 -11.29 12.73
N GLY A 10 3.92 -11.35 13.10
CA GLY A 10 3.38 -12.45 13.86
C GLY A 10 3.51 -13.80 13.17
N PHE A 11 3.65 -14.85 13.97
CA PHE A 11 3.70 -16.20 13.49
C PHE A 11 2.32 -16.87 13.70
N TYR A 12 1.74 -17.36 12.62
CA TYR A 12 0.42 -17.99 12.64
C TYR A 12 0.59 -19.50 12.44
N ALA A 13 0.70 -20.23 13.55
CA ALA A 13 0.91 -21.68 13.49
C ALA A 13 -0.25 -22.37 12.77
N GLY A 14 0.10 -23.24 11.81
CA GLY A 14 -0.88 -24.02 11.07
C GLY A 14 -1.65 -23.28 9.99
N ALA A 15 -1.40 -21.98 9.81
CA ALA A 15 -2.08 -21.19 8.80
C ALA A 15 -1.09 -20.74 7.71
N VAL A 16 -1.59 -20.68 6.47
CA VAL A 16 -0.86 -20.09 5.34
C VAL A 16 -1.54 -18.77 5.01
N HIS A 17 -0.77 -17.71 4.92
CA HIS A 17 -1.28 -16.40 4.56
C HIS A 17 -0.22 -15.60 3.84
N LEU A 18 -0.67 -14.62 3.06
CA LEU A 18 0.21 -13.67 2.40
C LEU A 18 0.57 -12.58 3.41
N GLY A 19 1.82 -12.54 3.87
CA GLY A 19 2.25 -11.59 4.91
C GLY A 19 2.45 -10.17 4.38
N LEU A 20 3.23 -10.04 3.32
CA LEU A 20 3.58 -8.75 2.72
C LEU A 20 3.52 -8.81 1.21
N VAL A 21 3.15 -7.69 0.61
CA VAL A 21 3.31 -7.41 -0.82
C VAL A 21 4.13 -6.13 -0.93
N ALA A 22 5.12 -6.11 -1.82
CA ALA A 22 5.96 -4.92 -1.99
C ALA A 22 5.34 -3.95 -2.99
N ILE A 23 5.37 -2.67 -2.65
CA ILE A 23 5.13 -1.58 -3.58
C ILE A 23 6.41 -0.80 -3.73
N VAL A 24 6.88 -0.65 -4.96
CA VAL A 24 8.07 0.15 -5.25
C VAL A 24 7.67 1.61 -5.23
N VAL A 25 8.34 2.39 -4.40
CA VAL A 25 8.08 3.83 -4.21
C VAL A 25 9.33 4.64 -4.48
N ALA A 26 9.16 5.92 -4.78
CA ALA A 26 10.30 6.81 -5.00
C ALA A 26 11.01 7.12 -3.68
N GLU A 27 10.25 7.43 -2.62
CA GLU A 27 10.80 7.79 -1.30
C GLU A 27 9.91 7.27 -0.19
N TYR A 28 10.52 6.96 0.98
CA TYR A 28 9.79 6.40 2.12
C TYR A 28 8.80 7.38 2.74
N ASP A 29 9.26 8.57 3.14
CA ASP A 29 8.44 9.45 3.96
C ASP A 29 7.18 9.97 3.28
N PRO A 30 7.23 10.41 2.01
CA PRO A 30 6.00 10.74 1.28
C PRO A 30 5.04 9.55 1.15
N ALA A 31 5.59 8.36 0.93
CA ALA A 31 4.76 7.15 0.83
C ALA A 31 4.09 6.81 2.18
N ILE A 32 4.83 6.90 3.29
CA ILE A 32 4.27 6.70 4.62
C ILE A 32 3.12 7.68 4.84
N ARG A 33 3.33 8.96 4.58
CA ARG A 33 2.28 9.99 4.76
C ARG A 33 1.04 9.68 3.95
N PHE A 34 1.22 9.24 2.70
CA PHE A 34 0.08 8.90 1.86
C PHE A 34 -0.74 7.76 2.46
N PHE A 35 -0.10 6.65 2.78
CA PHE A 35 -0.82 5.48 3.29
C PHE A 35 -1.40 5.71 4.67
N VAL A 36 -0.69 6.40 5.55
CA VAL A 36 -1.17 6.64 6.92
C VAL A 36 -2.20 7.77 6.96
N ASP A 37 -1.89 8.92 6.37
CA ASP A 37 -2.74 10.10 6.51
C ASP A 37 -3.91 10.08 5.54
N ALA A 38 -3.69 9.71 4.28
CA ALA A 38 -4.76 9.73 3.28
C ALA A 38 -5.61 8.46 3.31
N LEU A 39 -4.99 7.28 3.41
CA LEU A 39 -5.74 6.01 3.40
C LEU A 39 -6.11 5.51 4.79
N GLY A 40 -5.55 6.08 5.85
CA GLY A 40 -5.86 5.67 7.22
C GLY A 40 -5.20 4.35 7.63
N PHE A 41 -4.15 3.93 6.94
CA PHE A 41 -3.39 2.75 7.32
C PHE A 41 -2.58 3.02 8.59
N GLU A 42 -2.18 1.94 9.26
CA GLU A 42 -1.21 2.06 10.35
C GLU A 42 0.21 1.82 9.83
N LEU A 43 1.17 2.50 10.45
CA LEU A 43 2.60 2.24 10.23
C LEU A 43 2.98 1.06 11.13
N ALA A 44 3.08 -0.13 10.54
CA ALA A 44 3.31 -1.36 11.29
C ALA A 44 4.79 -1.58 11.60
N ALA A 45 5.69 -1.06 10.78
CA ALA A 45 7.13 -1.15 11.01
C ALA A 45 7.86 -0.03 10.28
N ASP A 46 8.90 0.48 10.90
CA ASP A 46 9.83 1.43 10.27
C ASP A 46 11.16 1.31 11.02
N SER A 47 12.10 0.60 10.44
CA SER A 47 13.39 0.35 11.09
C SER A 47 14.52 0.42 10.08
N PRO A 48 15.73 0.82 10.54
CA PRO A 48 16.91 0.80 9.68
C PRO A 48 17.21 -0.61 9.18
N ASP A 49 17.74 -0.70 7.97
CA ASP A 49 18.14 -1.94 7.32
C ASP A 49 19.29 -1.65 6.36
N LEU A 50 19.77 -2.69 5.72
CA LEU A 50 20.82 -2.59 4.72
C LEU A 50 20.41 -3.35 3.46
N THR A 51 20.85 -2.84 2.31
CA THR A 51 20.79 -3.59 1.06
C THR A 51 21.74 -4.78 1.11
N ASN A 52 21.65 -5.69 0.15
CA ASN A 52 22.53 -6.86 0.13
C ASN A 52 24.02 -6.47 0.00
N ASP A 53 24.32 -5.33 -0.59
CA ASP A 53 25.67 -4.80 -0.73
C ASP A 53 26.02 -3.74 0.35
N GLY A 54 25.24 -3.67 1.43
CA GLY A 54 25.59 -2.92 2.63
C GLY A 54 25.22 -1.45 2.64
N ARG A 55 24.45 -0.96 1.67
CA ARG A 55 23.99 0.44 1.68
C ARG A 55 22.77 0.61 2.58
N PRO A 56 22.58 1.81 3.19
CA PRO A 56 21.42 2.06 4.04
C PRO A 56 20.09 1.98 3.29
N LYS A 57 19.12 1.33 3.92
CA LYS A 57 17.70 1.36 3.52
C LYS A 57 16.84 1.27 4.77
N ARG A 58 15.53 1.27 4.58
CA ARG A 58 14.56 1.13 5.68
C ARG A 58 13.64 -0.04 5.40
N TRP A 59 13.22 -0.69 6.49
CA TRP A 59 12.16 -1.71 6.46
C TRP A 59 10.89 -1.02 6.91
N VAL A 60 10.02 -0.70 5.95
CA VAL A 60 8.82 0.09 6.19
C VAL A 60 7.60 -0.71 5.77
N VAL A 61 6.69 -0.94 6.72
CA VAL A 61 5.46 -1.67 6.47
C VAL A 61 4.27 -0.80 6.88
N VAL A 62 3.33 -0.67 5.97
CA VAL A 62 2.02 -0.05 6.24
C VAL A 62 0.93 -1.09 6.00
N LYS A 63 -0.17 -1.02 6.74
CA LYS A 63 -1.27 -1.95 6.53
C LYS A 63 -2.59 -1.35 7.03
N PRO A 64 -3.72 -1.76 6.46
CA PRO A 64 -5.02 -1.40 7.04
C PRO A 64 -5.09 -1.91 8.49
N ARG A 65 -5.76 -1.16 9.36
CA ARG A 65 -5.90 -1.56 10.77
C ARG A 65 -6.61 -2.89 10.87
N GLY A 66 -6.03 -3.81 11.64
CA GLY A 66 -6.57 -5.15 11.82
C GLY A 66 -6.32 -6.12 10.67
N ALA A 67 -5.67 -5.69 9.59
CA ALA A 67 -5.35 -6.57 8.48
C ALA A 67 -4.17 -7.49 8.80
N VAL A 68 -4.20 -8.70 8.21
CA VAL A 68 -3.08 -9.62 8.29
C VAL A 68 -1.99 -9.25 7.30
N THR A 69 -2.39 -8.97 6.06
CA THR A 69 -1.46 -8.63 4.98
C THR A 69 -1.13 -7.15 5.00
N GLY A 70 0.17 -6.84 4.95
CA GLY A 70 0.67 -5.49 4.84
C GLY A 70 1.37 -5.22 3.52
N LEU A 71 1.76 -3.97 3.34
CA LEU A 71 2.53 -3.52 2.19
C LEU A 71 3.92 -3.12 2.65
N LEU A 72 4.93 -3.69 2.02
CA LEU A 72 6.31 -3.26 2.19
C LEU A 72 6.56 -2.11 1.23
N LEU A 73 6.91 -0.95 1.77
CA LEU A 73 7.28 0.20 0.94
C LEU A 73 8.75 0.06 0.57
N ALA A 74 9.00 -0.33 -0.67
CA ALA A 74 10.35 -0.58 -1.18
C ALA A 74 10.81 0.63 -2.00
N ARG A 75 11.77 1.39 -1.45
CA ARG A 75 12.32 2.52 -2.21
C ARG A 75 13.09 2.00 -3.42
N ALA A 76 12.82 2.57 -4.59
CA ALA A 76 13.49 2.20 -5.83
C ALA A 76 15.01 2.31 -5.68
N ASP A 77 15.72 1.27 -6.07
CA ASP A 77 17.16 1.19 -6.04
C ASP A 77 17.66 0.94 -7.46
N GLY A 78 18.16 2.00 -8.08
CA GLY A 78 18.64 1.97 -9.46
C GLY A 78 17.56 2.24 -10.50
N ASP A 79 17.99 2.34 -11.75
CA ASP A 79 17.14 2.81 -12.85
C ASP A 79 16.01 1.84 -13.19
N ASP A 80 16.27 0.53 -13.13
CA ASP A 80 15.27 -0.48 -13.44
C ASP A 80 14.11 -0.42 -12.44
N GLN A 81 14.41 -0.28 -11.17
CA GLN A 81 13.38 -0.17 -10.14
C GLN A 81 12.67 1.18 -10.21
N ALA A 82 13.41 2.26 -10.46
CA ALA A 82 12.80 3.58 -10.64
C ALA A 82 11.81 3.60 -11.82
N ALA A 83 12.09 2.86 -12.86
CA ALA A 83 11.25 2.79 -14.05
C ALA A 83 9.89 2.13 -13.80
N VAL A 84 9.76 1.29 -12.76
CA VAL A 84 8.48 0.63 -12.46
C VAL A 84 7.64 1.36 -11.42
N VAL A 85 8.15 2.43 -10.82
CA VAL A 85 7.36 3.25 -9.90
C VAL A 85 6.10 3.75 -10.61
N GLY A 86 4.92 3.40 -10.09
CA GLY A 86 3.65 3.76 -10.68
C GLY A 86 3.16 2.86 -11.82
N SER A 87 3.98 1.93 -12.29
CA SER A 87 3.61 1.01 -13.35
C SER A 87 3.85 -0.46 -13.00
N GLN A 88 3.86 -0.76 -11.73
CA GLN A 88 4.15 -2.09 -11.20
C GLN A 88 3.18 -3.15 -11.71
N THR A 89 1.94 -2.77 -12.02
CA THR A 89 0.92 -3.65 -12.56
C THR A 89 0.62 -3.37 -14.04
N ALA A 90 1.54 -2.70 -14.73
CA ALA A 90 1.43 -2.39 -16.17
C ALA A 90 0.15 -1.64 -16.53
N GLY A 91 -0.28 -0.71 -15.68
CA GLY A 91 -1.46 0.12 -15.91
C GLY A 91 -2.80 -0.51 -15.51
N ARG A 92 -2.78 -1.74 -14.99
CA ARG A 92 -3.98 -2.35 -14.45
C ARG A 92 -4.24 -1.88 -13.02
N VAL A 93 -5.51 -1.97 -12.59
CA VAL A 93 -5.81 -1.90 -11.15
C VAL A 93 -5.14 -3.07 -10.48
N GLY A 94 -4.23 -2.78 -9.56
CA GLY A 94 -3.41 -3.80 -8.91
C GLY A 94 -3.80 -4.06 -7.46
N PHE A 95 -4.61 -3.18 -6.88
CA PHE A 95 -4.96 -3.22 -5.47
C PHE A 95 -6.44 -2.90 -5.30
N PHE A 96 -7.10 -3.58 -4.38
CA PHE A 96 -8.54 -3.47 -4.15
C PHE A 96 -8.74 -3.23 -2.66
N LEU A 97 -9.06 -1.98 -2.31
CA LEU A 97 -9.23 -1.56 -0.93
C LEU A 97 -10.71 -1.57 -0.55
N HIS A 98 -11.09 -2.51 0.29
CA HIS A 98 -12.45 -2.61 0.81
C HIS A 98 -12.58 -1.78 2.07
N VAL A 99 -13.62 -0.95 2.14
CA VAL A 99 -13.94 -0.11 3.30
C VAL A 99 -15.38 -0.38 3.73
N GLU A 100 -15.68 -0.10 5.00
CA GLU A 100 -17.03 -0.31 5.55
C GLU A 100 -18.00 0.78 5.11
N ASP A 101 -17.50 2.01 4.92
CA ASP A 101 -18.28 3.18 4.53
C ASP A 101 -17.59 3.88 3.37
N PHE A 102 -18.07 3.61 2.16
CA PHE A 102 -17.48 4.17 0.94
C PHE A 102 -17.52 5.70 0.96
N GLY A 103 -18.67 6.29 1.30
CA GLY A 103 -18.83 7.74 1.28
C GLY A 103 -17.87 8.45 2.22
N ALA A 104 -17.71 7.94 3.43
CA ALA A 104 -16.79 8.51 4.40
C ALA A 104 -15.33 8.39 3.94
N ALA A 105 -14.94 7.23 3.41
CA ALA A 105 -13.59 7.02 2.90
C ALA A 105 -13.30 7.90 1.70
N TYR A 106 -14.23 7.98 0.76
CA TYR A 106 -14.10 8.81 -0.44
C TYR A 106 -13.92 10.29 -0.07
N ALA A 107 -14.74 10.79 0.87
CA ALA A 107 -14.68 12.18 1.34
C ALA A 107 -13.32 12.46 2.02
N ARG A 108 -12.88 11.57 2.90
CA ARG A 108 -11.60 11.73 3.60
C ARG A 108 -10.43 11.72 2.62
N MET A 109 -10.44 10.81 1.68
CA MET A 109 -9.36 10.68 0.69
C MET A 109 -9.33 11.89 -0.25
N THR A 110 -10.49 12.35 -0.70
CA THR A 110 -10.59 13.56 -1.53
C THR A 110 -10.05 14.77 -0.79
N ALA A 111 -10.42 14.94 0.48
CA ALA A 111 -9.92 16.05 1.31
C ALA A 111 -8.41 15.99 1.53
N ALA A 112 -7.84 14.78 1.54
CA ALA A 112 -6.40 14.57 1.65
C ALA A 112 -5.66 14.73 0.31
N GLY A 113 -6.36 15.04 -0.77
CA GLY A 113 -5.74 15.27 -2.08
C GLY A 113 -5.50 14.03 -2.93
N VAL A 114 -6.14 12.91 -2.61
CA VAL A 114 -6.01 11.70 -3.41
C VAL A 114 -6.62 11.92 -4.80
N GLU A 115 -5.88 11.50 -5.82
CA GLU A 115 -6.34 11.62 -7.21
C GLU A 115 -7.28 10.47 -7.56
N PHE A 116 -8.57 10.77 -7.71
CA PHE A 116 -9.54 9.80 -8.24
C PHE A 116 -9.61 9.92 -9.76
N LEU A 117 -9.47 8.79 -10.46
CA LEU A 117 -9.48 8.74 -11.91
C LEU A 117 -10.90 8.60 -12.46
N THR A 118 -11.81 8.06 -11.66
CA THR A 118 -13.21 7.89 -12.02
C THR A 118 -14.10 8.45 -10.92
N ALA A 119 -15.29 8.92 -11.30
CA ALA A 119 -16.35 9.20 -10.35
C ALA A 119 -16.83 7.89 -9.70
N PRO A 120 -17.36 7.94 -8.47
CA PRO A 120 -17.97 6.76 -7.88
C PRO A 120 -19.09 6.20 -8.77
N ARG A 121 -19.10 4.87 -8.93
CA ARG A 121 -20.18 4.19 -9.64
C ARG A 121 -20.79 3.12 -8.73
N THR A 122 -22.07 2.88 -8.93
CA THR A 122 -22.80 1.86 -8.18
C THR A 122 -22.77 0.55 -8.95
N GLU A 123 -22.39 -0.51 -8.25
CA GLU A 123 -22.35 -1.88 -8.74
C GLU A 123 -23.20 -2.76 -7.82
N PRO A 124 -23.55 -4.00 -8.22
CA PRO A 124 -24.32 -4.88 -7.34
C PRO A 124 -23.69 -5.14 -5.97
N PHE A 125 -22.36 -5.07 -5.89
CA PHE A 125 -21.61 -5.31 -4.66
C PHE A 125 -21.36 -4.05 -3.83
N GLY A 126 -21.77 -2.86 -4.29
CA GLY A 126 -21.55 -1.59 -3.61
C GLY A 126 -21.06 -0.51 -4.55
N GLN A 127 -20.36 0.47 -4.04
CA GLN A 127 -19.76 1.53 -4.84
C GLN A 127 -18.27 1.26 -5.08
N VAL A 128 -17.76 1.76 -6.20
CA VAL A 128 -16.36 1.64 -6.56
C VAL A 128 -15.88 2.92 -7.26
N ALA A 129 -14.65 3.33 -6.96
CA ALA A 129 -13.96 4.39 -7.66
C ALA A 129 -12.47 4.05 -7.77
N VAL A 130 -11.85 4.41 -8.88
CA VAL A 130 -10.42 4.17 -9.12
C VAL A 130 -9.64 5.37 -8.64
N PHE A 131 -8.56 5.14 -7.88
CA PHE A 131 -7.64 6.20 -7.48
C PHE A 131 -6.19 5.77 -7.74
N ARG A 132 -5.28 6.74 -7.68
CA ARG A 132 -3.83 6.49 -7.74
C ARG A 132 -3.22 6.60 -6.36
N ASP A 133 -2.27 5.72 -6.05
CA ASP A 133 -1.43 5.91 -4.87
C ASP A 133 -0.32 6.94 -5.15
N ILE A 134 0.52 7.17 -4.15
CA ILE A 134 1.60 8.18 -4.25
C ILE A 134 2.62 7.83 -5.34
N ALA A 135 2.80 6.55 -5.63
CA ALA A 135 3.68 6.11 -6.70
C ALA A 135 3.04 6.24 -8.07
N GLY A 136 1.70 6.23 -8.15
CA GLY A 136 0.95 6.28 -9.39
C GLY A 136 0.23 4.98 -9.74
N ASN A 137 0.30 3.96 -8.89
CA ASN A 137 -0.42 2.70 -9.14
C ASN A 137 -1.92 2.90 -8.96
N LYS A 138 -2.70 2.14 -9.73
CA LYS A 138 -4.16 2.20 -9.69
C LYS A 138 -4.73 1.25 -8.64
N TRP A 139 -5.68 1.77 -7.89
CA TRP A 139 -6.42 1.08 -6.85
C TRP A 139 -7.91 1.22 -7.08
N ASP A 140 -8.67 0.18 -6.74
CA ASP A 140 -10.11 0.30 -6.55
C ASP A 140 -10.41 0.57 -5.08
N LEU A 141 -11.21 1.60 -4.80
CA LEU A 141 -11.85 1.80 -3.52
C LEU A 141 -13.25 1.19 -3.62
N ILE A 142 -13.58 0.26 -2.73
CA ILE A 142 -14.82 -0.53 -2.81
C ILE A 142 -15.49 -0.54 -1.44
N GLY A 143 -16.80 -0.31 -1.42
CA GLY A 143 -17.54 -0.44 -0.17
C GLY A 143 -19.03 -0.20 -0.38
N PRO A 144 -19.84 -0.53 0.65
CA PRO A 144 -21.26 -0.23 0.62
C PRO A 144 -21.47 1.29 0.56
N GLY A 145 -22.44 1.69 -0.22
CA GLY A 145 -22.78 3.09 -0.42
C GLY A 145 -23.89 3.58 0.49
#